data_8ef8d2cde3bb1ef25cb637668614b940
#
_entry.id   8ef8d2cde3bb1ef25cb637668614b940
#
_cell.length_a   1.000
_cell.length_b   1.000
_cell.length_c   1.000
_cell.angle_alpha   90.00
_cell.angle_beta   90.00
_cell.angle_gamma   90.00
#
_symmetry.space_group_name_H-M   'P 1'
#
loop_
_entity.id
_entity.type
_entity.pdbx_description
1 polymer ?
#
loop_
_entity_poly.entity_id
_entity_poly.type
_entity_poly.pdbx_seq_one_letter_code
_entity_poly.pdbx_strand_id
1 'polypeptide(L)' 'MHKLSYSIREAAEVSGIGRTTIYDLIKAEQLRPVKIGTRTLIRHSDLEALLERNLAT' A
#
# COMPACT_ATOMS: atom_id res chain seq x y z
N MET A 1 6.91 -9.93 13.87
CA MET A 1 5.60 -9.25 13.90
C MET A 1 5.61 -8.07 12.92
N HIS A 2 4.63 -7.99 12.05
CA HIS A 2 4.54 -6.90 11.10
C HIS A 2 3.60 -5.80 11.63
N LYS A 3 3.70 -4.63 11.05
CA LYS A 3 2.85 -3.50 11.43
C LYS A 3 1.44 -3.70 10.87
N LEU A 4 0.47 -3.09 11.54
CA LEU A 4 -0.91 -3.11 11.06
C LEU A 4 -1.07 -2.20 9.83
N SER A 5 -0.31 -1.13 9.77
CA SER A 5 -0.38 -0.18 8.68
C SER A 5 0.98 0.46 8.42
N TYR A 6 1.08 1.08 7.26
CA TYR A 6 2.30 1.74 6.82
C TYR A 6 1.98 3.11 6.28
N SER A 7 2.90 4.05 6.42
CA SER A 7 2.82 5.30 5.67
C SER A 7 3.10 4.97 4.20
N ILE A 8 2.83 5.90 3.31
CA ILE A 8 3.14 5.69 1.88
C ILE A 8 4.62 5.36 1.68
N ARG A 9 5.48 6.10 2.38
CA ARG A 9 6.91 5.86 2.29
C ARG A 9 7.30 4.47 2.78
N GLU A 10 6.75 4.07 3.93
CA GLU A 10 7.03 2.75 4.48
C GLU A 10 6.49 1.64 3.58
N ALA A 11 5.29 1.83 3.04
CA ALA A 11 4.70 0.85 2.14
C ALA A 11 5.58 0.67 0.90
N ALA A 12 6.13 1.76 0.37
CA ALA A 12 7.03 1.70 -0.77
C ALA A 12 8.28 0.88 -0.42
N GLU A 13 8.84 1.13 0.76
CA GLU A 13 10.06 0.44 1.18
C GLU A 13 9.84 -1.06 1.38
N VAL A 14 8.79 -1.44 2.10
CA VAL A 14 8.57 -2.86 2.43
C VAL A 14 8.08 -3.68 1.25
N SER A 15 7.41 -3.05 0.29
CA SER A 15 6.87 -3.75 -0.87
C SER A 15 7.81 -3.74 -2.07
N GLY A 16 8.77 -2.81 -2.09
CA GLY A 16 9.62 -2.63 -3.25
C GLY A 16 8.93 -1.86 -4.38
N ILE A 17 7.73 -1.35 -4.14
CA ILE A 17 7.00 -0.56 -5.14
C ILE A 17 7.33 0.91 -4.94
N GLY A 18 7.60 1.63 -6.02
CA GLY A 18 7.89 3.06 -5.91
C GLY A 18 6.69 3.85 -5.42
N ARG A 19 6.95 4.98 -4.74
CA ARG A 19 5.87 5.83 -4.21
C ARG A 19 4.92 6.30 -5.31
N THR A 20 5.47 6.66 -6.46
CA THR A 20 4.66 7.09 -7.60
C THR A 20 3.67 6.00 -8.01
N THR A 21 4.15 4.78 -8.08
CA THR A 21 3.31 3.64 -8.46
C THR A 21 2.24 3.40 -7.41
N ILE A 22 2.56 3.56 -6.12
CA ILE A 22 1.57 3.43 -5.05
C ILE A 22 0.46 4.47 -5.22
N TYR A 23 0.81 5.73 -5.51
CA TYR A 23 -0.19 6.76 -5.74
C TYR A 23 -1.04 6.46 -6.98
N ASP A 24 -0.43 5.91 -8.02
CA ASP A 24 -1.16 5.51 -9.22
C ASP A 24 -2.17 4.39 -8.91
N LEU A 25 -1.77 3.44 -8.08
CA LEU A 25 -2.64 2.34 -7.66
C LEU A 25 -3.82 2.86 -6.83
N ILE A 26 -3.57 3.85 -5.99
CA ILE A 26 -4.64 4.49 -5.21
C ILE A 26 -5.61 5.19 -6.15
N LYS A 27 -5.09 5.92 -7.13
CA LYS A 27 -5.92 6.61 -8.12
C LYS A 27 -6.78 5.66 -8.92
N ALA A 28 -6.21 4.51 -9.27
CA ALA A 28 -6.92 3.48 -10.03
C ALA A 28 -7.84 2.63 -9.15
N GLU A 29 -7.93 2.97 -7.87
CA GLU A 29 -8.74 2.24 -6.90
C GLU A 29 -8.34 0.78 -6.72
N GLN A 30 -7.09 0.49 -7.03
CA GLN A 30 -6.50 -0.84 -6.82
C GLN A 30 -5.98 -0.99 -5.40
N LEU A 31 -5.74 0.12 -4.72
CA LEU A 31 -5.22 0.14 -3.37
C LEU A 31 -5.96 1.22 -2.61
N ARG A 32 -6.56 0.85 -1.48
CA ARG A 32 -7.35 1.79 -0.68
C ARG A 32 -6.54 2.34 0.48
N PRO A 33 -6.34 3.65 0.53
CA PRO A 33 -5.65 4.25 1.68
C PRO A 33 -6.62 4.48 2.82
N VAL A 34 -6.09 4.48 4.04
CA VAL A 34 -6.82 4.86 5.24
C VAL A 34 -6.33 6.24 5.63
N LYS A 35 -7.27 7.16 5.82
CA LYS A 35 -6.93 8.52 6.25
C LYS A 35 -7.33 8.74 7.69
N ILE A 36 -6.35 9.09 8.51
CA ILE A 36 -6.59 9.42 9.91
C ILE A 36 -5.97 10.79 10.16
N GLY A 37 -6.81 11.80 10.36
CA GLY A 37 -6.34 13.17 10.46
C GLY A 37 -5.69 13.58 9.14
N THR A 38 -4.43 13.99 9.20
CA THR A 38 -3.68 14.38 8.01
C THR A 38 -2.83 13.24 7.45
N ARG A 39 -2.88 12.07 8.09
CA ARG A 39 -2.04 10.95 7.68
C ARG A 39 -2.75 10.02 6.71
N THR A 40 -2.02 9.59 5.71
CA THR A 40 -2.50 8.58 4.77
C THR A 40 -1.72 7.30 5.05
N LEU A 41 -2.45 6.23 5.33
CA LEU A 41 -1.85 4.95 5.70
C LEU A 41 -2.35 3.85 4.78
N ILE A 42 -1.53 2.81 4.63
CA ILE A 42 -1.92 1.61 3.87
C ILE A 42 -1.95 0.45 4.85
N ARG A 43 -3.08 -0.23 4.93
CA ARG A 43 -3.19 -1.39 5.83
C ARG A 43 -2.32 -2.52 5.31
N HIS A 44 -1.72 -3.26 6.22
CA HIS A 44 -0.89 -4.40 5.86
C HIS A 44 -1.66 -5.40 4.99
N SER A 45 -2.91 -5.70 5.36
CA SER A 45 -3.74 -6.65 4.63
C SER A 45 -4.04 -6.18 3.21
N ASP A 46 -4.22 -4.87 3.01
CA ASP A 46 -4.48 -4.34 1.66
C ASP A 46 -3.24 -4.44 0.78
N LEU A 47 -2.07 -4.17 1.36
CA LEU A 47 -0.82 -4.26 0.64
C LEU A 47 -0.52 -5.72 0.27
N GLU A 48 -0.75 -6.62 1.19
CA GLU A 48 -0.56 -8.05 0.98
C GLU A 48 -1.48 -8.57 -0.13
N ALA A 49 -2.76 -8.18 -0.08
CA ALA A 49 -3.74 -8.58 -1.08
C ALA A 49 -3.37 -8.04 -2.47
N LEU A 50 -2.85 -6.82 -2.52
CA LEU A 50 -2.40 -6.23 -3.78
C LEU A 50 -1.29 -7.07 -4.42
N LEU A 51 -0.32 -7.44 -3.60
CA LEU A 51 0.81 -8.25 -4.09
C LEU A 51 0.35 -9.62 -4.56
N GLU A 52 -0.60 -10.23 -3.84
CA GLU A 52 -1.13 -11.53 -4.22
C GLU A 52 -1.90 -11.48 -5.53
N ARG A 53 -2.72 -10.45 -5.72
CA ARG A 53 -3.48 -10.29 -6.96
C ARG A 53 -2.59 -10.16 -8.19
N ASN A 54 -1.38 -9.67 -7.98
CA ASN A 54 -0.43 -9.44 -9.08
C ASN A 54 0.65 -10.51 -9.12
N LEU A 55 0.45 -11.58 -8.40
CA LEU A 55 1.40 -12.68 -8.39
C LEU A 55 1.48 -13.31 -9.79
N ALA A 56 2.70 -13.37 -10.32
CA ALA A 56 2.94 -14.02 -11.60
C ALA A 56 3.05 -15.53 -11.38
N THR A 57 2.26 -16.28 -12.10
CA THR A 57 2.25 -17.73 -12.00
C THR A 57 2.72 -18.39 -13.28
#